data_383c027a403158b298e18548de673cff
#
_entry.id   383c027a403158b298e18548de673cff
#
_cell.length_a   1.000
_cell.length_b   1.000
_cell.length_c   1.000
_cell.angle_alpha   90.00
_cell.angle_beta   90.00
_cell.angle_gamma   90.00
#
_symmetry.space_group_name_H-M   'P 1'
#
loop_
_entity.id
_entity.type
_entity.pdbx_description
1 polymer ?
#
loop_
_entity_poly.entity_id
_entity_poly.type
_entity_poly.pdbx_seq_one_letter_code
_entity_poly.pdbx_strand_id
1 'polypeptide(L)'
;RSLVDAHVCVDPRISVSEGHRIAEVTRKRVLESHSSVSDVLVHIDVEDDLDHDSKSQNTPDRSDLIRQLAPVLSQLPEPQRVVLHYLGGRVEAEVYLSRQDFGDSAAGRGVEQAIGRYLAENPLVSSLAINHRRQIFPVRD
;
A
#
# COMPACT_ATOMS: atom_id res chain seq x y z
N ARG A 1 -19.69 5.43 32.28
CA ARG A 1 -18.77 5.88 31.22
C ARG A 1 -18.56 4.72 30.26
N SER A 2 -18.70 5.00 28.98
CA SER A 2 -18.60 4.00 27.92
C SER A 2 -17.25 4.05 27.21
N LEU A 3 -16.78 2.89 26.79
CA LEU A 3 -15.70 2.75 25.81
C LEU A 3 -16.34 2.55 24.45
N VAL A 4 -15.81 3.17 23.41
CA VAL A 4 -16.30 3.06 22.04
C VAL A 4 -15.21 2.45 21.19
N ASP A 5 -15.59 1.51 20.36
CA ASP A 5 -14.78 0.95 19.28
C ASP A 5 -15.40 1.41 17.95
N ALA A 6 -14.61 2.03 17.10
CA ALA A 6 -15.05 2.63 15.85
C ALA A 6 -14.16 2.21 14.69
N HIS A 7 -14.78 1.78 13.60
CA HIS A 7 -14.13 1.46 12.35
C HIS A 7 -14.37 2.60 11.35
N VAL A 8 -13.30 3.10 10.76
CA VAL A 8 -13.34 4.17 9.76
C VAL A 8 -12.72 3.67 8.47
N CYS A 9 -13.55 3.42 7.48
CA CYS A 9 -13.10 3.02 6.15
C CYS A 9 -12.55 4.24 5.40
N VAL A 10 -11.36 4.10 4.83
CA VAL A 10 -10.65 5.17 4.10
C VAL A 10 -10.19 4.67 2.73
N ASP A 11 -9.85 5.62 1.85
CA ASP A 11 -9.22 5.28 0.57
C ASP A 11 -7.88 4.54 0.81
N PRO A 12 -7.69 3.34 0.23
CA PRO A 12 -6.47 2.55 0.40
C PRO A 12 -5.20 3.22 -0.15
N ARG A 13 -5.34 4.33 -0.89
CA ARG A 13 -4.20 5.07 -1.46
C ARG A 13 -3.70 6.21 -0.59
N ILE A 14 -4.34 6.50 0.53
CA ILE A 14 -3.79 7.47 1.49
C ILE A 14 -2.54 6.93 2.18
N SER A 15 -1.76 7.83 2.75
CA SER A 15 -0.60 7.40 3.55
C SER A 15 -1.02 6.90 4.93
N VAL A 16 -0.18 6.05 5.54
CA VAL A 16 -0.38 5.60 6.93
C VAL A 16 -0.47 6.80 7.89
N SER A 17 0.32 7.84 7.67
CA SER A 17 0.30 9.05 8.51
C SER A 17 -1.01 9.84 8.37
N GLU A 18 -1.60 9.86 7.18
CA GLU A 18 -2.92 10.48 6.96
C GLU A 18 -4.02 9.65 7.64
N GLY A 19 -3.99 8.32 7.50
CA GLY A 19 -4.90 7.43 8.21
C GLY A 19 -4.81 7.61 9.73
N HIS A 20 -3.61 7.66 10.28
CA HIS A 20 -3.41 7.96 11.71
C HIS A 20 -4.02 9.31 12.12
N ARG A 21 -3.83 10.35 11.31
CA ARG A 21 -4.42 11.67 11.55
C ARG A 21 -5.95 11.63 11.57
N ILE A 22 -6.56 10.87 10.66
CA ILE A 22 -8.02 10.67 10.62
C ILE A 22 -8.49 10.01 11.91
N ALA A 23 -7.80 8.97 12.38
CA ALA A 23 -8.13 8.29 13.64
C ALA A 23 -8.09 9.25 14.84
N GLU A 24 -7.04 10.07 14.96
CA GLU A 24 -6.91 11.06 16.04
C GLU A 24 -8.04 12.10 16.02
N VAL A 25 -8.37 12.63 14.84
CA VAL A 25 -9.46 13.60 14.70
C VAL A 25 -10.80 12.99 15.04
N THR A 26 -11.06 11.76 14.59
CA THR A 26 -12.28 11.02 14.89
C THR A 26 -12.41 10.79 16.38
N ARG A 27 -11.37 10.28 17.03
CA ARG A 27 -11.33 10.06 18.48
C ARG A 27 -11.66 11.34 19.25
N LYS A 28 -11.01 12.44 18.90
CA LYS A 28 -11.22 13.75 19.53
C LYS A 28 -12.68 14.20 19.40
N ARG A 29 -13.25 14.15 18.19
CA ARG A 29 -14.64 14.58 17.93
C ARG A 29 -15.66 13.77 18.70
N VAL A 30 -15.49 12.46 18.81
CA VAL A 30 -16.40 11.59 19.57
C VAL A 30 -16.33 11.94 21.06
N LEU A 31 -15.15 12.11 21.64
CA LEU A 31 -14.98 12.49 23.03
C LEU A 31 -15.58 13.85 23.35
N GLU A 32 -15.42 14.83 22.45
CA GLU A 32 -15.98 16.19 22.62
C GLU A 32 -17.51 16.22 22.49
N SER A 33 -18.07 15.34 21.66
CA SER A 33 -19.52 15.32 21.39
C SER A 33 -20.32 14.48 22.36
N HIS A 34 -19.69 13.57 23.09
CA HIS A 34 -20.36 12.57 23.93
C HIS A 34 -19.73 12.48 25.32
N SER A 35 -20.25 13.25 26.27
CA SER A 35 -19.73 13.32 27.65
C SER A 35 -19.78 11.99 28.43
N SER A 36 -20.61 11.04 28.00
CA SER A 36 -20.67 9.70 28.57
C SER A 36 -19.55 8.77 28.12
N VAL A 37 -18.88 9.11 27.01
CA VAL A 37 -17.75 8.32 26.46
C VAL A 37 -16.47 8.68 27.21
N SER A 38 -15.77 7.67 27.71
CA SER A 38 -14.51 7.85 28.43
C SER A 38 -13.28 7.65 27.55
N ASP A 39 -13.38 6.79 26.54
CA ASP A 39 -12.36 6.56 25.54
C ASP A 39 -12.91 5.99 24.25
N VAL A 40 -12.17 6.17 23.15
CA VAL A 40 -12.50 5.69 21.81
C VAL A 40 -11.27 5.03 21.20
N LEU A 41 -11.41 3.75 20.84
CA LEU A 41 -10.48 3.07 19.96
C LEU A 41 -10.96 3.26 18.52
N VAL A 42 -10.07 3.72 17.64
CA VAL A 42 -10.41 3.95 16.24
C VAL A 42 -9.52 3.05 15.37
N HIS A 43 -10.15 2.14 14.63
CA HIS A 43 -9.53 1.35 13.59
C HIS A 43 -9.65 2.06 12.24
N ILE A 44 -8.58 2.08 11.48
CA ILE A 44 -8.58 2.58 10.10
C ILE A 44 -8.56 1.38 9.17
N ASP A 45 -9.63 1.23 8.42
CA ASP A 45 -9.82 0.13 7.50
C ASP A 45 -9.73 0.63 6.05
N VAL A 46 -9.11 -0.14 5.19
CA VAL A 46 -8.97 0.17 3.76
C VAL A 46 -10.05 -0.49 2.91
N GLU A 47 -10.78 -1.44 3.49
CA GLU A 47 -11.88 -2.18 2.89
C GLU A 47 -12.94 -2.44 3.97
N ASP A 48 -14.16 -2.72 3.57
CA ASP A 48 -15.20 -3.16 4.50
C ASP A 48 -14.95 -4.62 4.88
N ASP A 49 -14.36 -4.83 6.05
CA ASP A 49 -13.91 -6.15 6.54
C ASP A 49 -15.04 -7.09 6.94
N LEU A 50 -16.30 -6.66 6.89
CA LEU A 50 -17.44 -7.50 7.27
C LEU A 50 -17.57 -8.79 6.43
N ASP A 51 -16.90 -8.85 5.26
CA ASP A 51 -16.94 -10.00 4.33
C ASP A 51 -15.58 -10.70 4.10
N HIS A 52 -14.48 -10.35 4.77
CA HIS A 52 -13.12 -10.70 4.29
C HIS A 52 -12.26 -11.59 5.20
N ASP A 53 -12.76 -12.17 6.26
CA ASP A 53 -11.98 -12.96 7.26
C ASP A 53 -11.13 -14.13 6.70
N SER A 54 -11.34 -14.56 5.47
CA SER A 54 -10.65 -15.74 4.95
C SER A 54 -9.63 -15.47 3.81
N LYS A 55 -9.70 -14.30 3.17
CA LYS A 55 -8.90 -14.05 1.95
C LYS A 55 -7.50 -13.51 2.23
N SER A 56 -7.29 -12.83 3.35
CA SER A 56 -6.00 -12.20 3.68
C SER A 56 -4.94 -13.16 4.20
N GLN A 57 -5.34 -14.34 4.70
CA GLN A 57 -4.43 -15.29 5.37
C GLN A 57 -3.41 -15.95 4.44
N ASN A 58 -3.64 -15.96 3.13
CA ASN A 58 -2.77 -16.60 2.14
C ASN A 58 -1.94 -15.61 1.31
N THR A 59 -2.08 -14.31 1.53
CA THR A 59 -1.24 -13.32 0.84
C THR A 59 0.17 -13.34 1.42
N PRO A 60 1.21 -13.39 0.56
CA PRO A 60 2.58 -13.37 1.02
C PRO A 60 2.90 -12.06 1.73
N ASP A 61 3.71 -12.11 2.76
CA ASP A 61 4.20 -10.92 3.42
C ASP A 61 5.22 -10.14 2.54
N ARG A 62 5.64 -8.97 3.02
CA ARG A 62 6.59 -8.13 2.29
C ARG A 62 7.89 -8.85 1.97
N SER A 63 8.45 -9.60 2.92
CA SER A 63 9.75 -10.26 2.74
C SER A 63 9.66 -11.40 1.71
N ASP A 64 8.57 -12.14 1.73
CA ASP A 64 8.30 -13.19 0.75
C ASP A 64 8.10 -12.61 -0.65
N LEU A 65 7.32 -11.53 -0.76
CA LEU A 65 7.10 -10.83 -2.04
C LEU A 65 8.39 -10.28 -2.63
N ILE A 66 9.22 -9.59 -1.85
CA ILE A 66 10.50 -9.06 -2.32
C ILE A 66 11.41 -10.18 -2.80
N ARG A 67 11.42 -11.32 -2.10
CA ARG A 67 12.18 -12.51 -2.51
C ARG A 67 11.67 -13.09 -3.84
N GLN A 68 10.36 -13.20 -4.01
CA GLN A 68 9.73 -13.67 -5.24
C GLN A 68 9.96 -12.71 -6.41
N LEU A 69 9.94 -11.40 -6.17
CA LEU A 69 10.17 -10.36 -7.16
C LEU A 69 11.65 -10.14 -7.48
N ALA A 70 12.58 -10.69 -6.71
CA ALA A 70 14.02 -10.46 -6.88
C ALA A 70 14.52 -10.71 -8.33
N PRO A 71 14.09 -11.74 -9.07
CA PRO A 71 14.50 -11.93 -10.46
C PRO A 71 14.08 -10.80 -11.41
N VAL A 72 12.95 -10.15 -11.13
CA VAL A 72 12.46 -9.01 -11.89
C VAL A 72 13.15 -7.72 -11.41
N LEU A 73 13.20 -7.50 -10.11
CA LEU A 73 13.78 -6.31 -9.50
C LEU A 73 15.28 -6.16 -9.81
N SER A 74 16.01 -7.27 -9.92
CA SER A 74 17.45 -7.25 -10.27
C SER A 74 17.74 -6.76 -11.69
N GLN A 75 16.75 -6.75 -12.57
CA GLN A 75 16.87 -6.23 -13.93
C GLN A 75 16.58 -4.73 -14.02
N LEU A 76 16.03 -4.15 -12.97
CA LEU A 76 15.72 -2.72 -12.89
C LEU A 76 16.98 -1.92 -12.46
N PRO A 77 17.12 -0.68 -12.94
CA PRO A 77 18.04 0.24 -12.29
C PRO A 77 17.60 0.41 -10.85
N GLU A 78 18.52 0.39 -9.93
CA GLU A 78 18.36 0.39 -8.49
C GLU A 78 16.98 0.91 -8.01
N PRO A 79 16.06 0.05 -7.55
CA PRO A 79 14.75 0.49 -7.15
C PRO A 79 14.87 1.34 -5.89
N GLN A 80 14.39 2.57 -5.96
CA GLN A 80 14.45 3.53 -4.86
C GLN A 80 13.45 3.19 -3.76
N ARG A 81 12.31 2.61 -4.14
CA ARG A 81 11.21 2.32 -3.23
C ARG A 81 10.28 1.28 -3.83
N VAL A 82 9.84 0.34 -2.99
CA VAL A 82 8.76 -0.59 -3.31
C VAL A 82 7.61 -0.36 -2.35
N VAL A 83 6.42 -0.10 -2.88
CA VAL A 83 5.17 0.05 -2.14
C VAL A 83 4.29 -1.14 -2.45
N LEU A 84 3.66 -1.71 -1.42
CA LEU A 84 2.75 -2.84 -1.53
C LEU A 84 1.39 -2.43 -0.98
N HIS A 85 0.34 -2.73 -1.73
CA HIS A 85 -1.05 -2.57 -1.31
C HIS A 85 -1.69 -3.96 -1.22
N TYR A 86 -2.24 -4.28 -0.06
CA TYR A 86 -2.93 -5.53 0.22
C TYR A 86 -4.43 -5.27 0.16
N LEU A 87 -5.07 -5.65 -0.94
CA LEU A 87 -6.46 -5.32 -1.24
C LEU A 87 -7.19 -6.54 -1.82
N GLY A 88 -8.37 -6.86 -1.32
CA GLY A 88 -9.20 -7.97 -1.79
C GLY A 88 -8.52 -9.34 -1.73
N GLY A 89 -7.63 -9.56 -0.76
CA GLY A 89 -6.84 -10.78 -0.63
C GLY A 89 -5.75 -10.95 -1.70
N ARG A 90 -5.36 -9.88 -2.37
CA ARG A 90 -4.31 -9.82 -3.40
C ARG A 90 -3.34 -8.68 -3.12
N VAL A 91 -2.24 -8.65 -3.82
CA VAL A 91 -1.21 -7.63 -3.68
C VAL A 91 -1.04 -6.85 -4.98
N GLU A 92 -1.04 -5.53 -4.87
CA GLU A 92 -0.56 -4.63 -5.92
C GLU A 92 0.82 -4.11 -5.50
N ALA A 93 1.80 -4.20 -6.39
CA ALA A 93 3.15 -3.71 -6.14
C ALA A 93 3.45 -2.48 -7.00
N GLU A 94 4.06 -1.47 -6.41
CA GLU A 94 4.59 -0.30 -7.12
C GLU A 94 6.08 -0.19 -6.87
N VAL A 95 6.86 -0.08 -7.94
CA VAL A 95 8.30 0.13 -7.89
C VAL A 95 8.61 1.54 -8.38
N TYR A 96 9.33 2.30 -7.59
CA TYR A 96 9.75 3.66 -7.91
C TYR A 96 11.23 3.67 -8.28
N LEU A 97 11.54 4.17 -9.48
CA LEU A 97 12.89 4.29 -10.03
C LEU A 97 13.35 5.74 -10.00
N SER A 98 14.67 5.93 -9.91
CA SER A 98 15.29 7.26 -9.98
C SER A 98 15.44 7.78 -11.42
N ARG A 99 15.46 6.87 -12.42
CA ARG A 99 15.68 7.20 -13.84
C ARG A 99 14.38 7.21 -14.62
N GLN A 100 14.18 8.25 -15.41
CA GLN A 100 12.98 8.43 -16.25
C GLN A 100 13.07 7.72 -17.59
N ASP A 101 14.28 7.50 -18.08
CA ASP A 101 14.58 7.02 -19.44
C ASP A 101 14.62 5.49 -19.58
N PHE A 102 14.30 4.77 -18.51
CA PHE A 102 14.42 3.30 -18.52
C PHE A 102 13.34 2.63 -19.38
N GLY A 103 12.10 3.13 -19.35
CA GLY A 103 10.94 2.48 -19.98
C GLY A 103 11.05 2.31 -21.49
N ASP A 104 11.68 3.28 -22.19
CA ASP A 104 11.80 3.28 -23.65
C ASP A 104 13.02 2.47 -24.16
N SER A 105 13.85 1.97 -23.27
CA SER A 105 15.04 1.18 -23.61
C SER A 105 14.68 -0.26 -23.97
N ALA A 106 15.59 -0.94 -24.69
CA ALA A 106 15.47 -2.38 -24.94
C ALA A 106 15.42 -3.20 -23.64
N ALA A 107 16.18 -2.76 -22.62
CA ALA A 107 16.15 -3.35 -21.28
C ALA A 107 14.79 -3.16 -20.61
N GLY A 108 14.17 -1.99 -20.75
CA GLY A 108 12.82 -1.72 -20.24
C GLY A 108 11.77 -2.67 -20.82
N ARG A 109 11.79 -2.88 -22.13
CA ARG A 109 10.86 -3.84 -22.79
C ARG A 109 11.11 -5.27 -22.33
N GLY A 110 12.33 -5.68 -22.09
CA GLY A 110 12.66 -6.99 -21.54
C GLY A 110 12.10 -7.20 -20.12
N VAL A 111 12.13 -6.15 -19.30
CA VAL A 111 11.55 -6.16 -17.95
C VAL A 111 10.03 -6.24 -18.01
N GLU A 112 9.37 -5.52 -18.91
CA GLU A 112 7.92 -5.61 -19.10
C GLU A 112 7.46 -7.04 -19.40
N GLN A 113 8.19 -7.75 -20.27
CA GLN A 113 7.93 -9.16 -20.56
C GLN A 113 8.15 -10.07 -19.34
N ALA A 114 9.19 -9.82 -18.55
CA ALA A 114 9.46 -10.55 -17.32
C ALA A 114 8.37 -10.34 -16.28
N ILE A 115 7.89 -9.11 -16.12
CA ILE A 115 6.75 -8.77 -15.25
C ILE A 115 5.49 -9.51 -15.72
N GLY A 116 5.18 -9.48 -17.00
CA GLY A 116 4.01 -10.18 -17.55
C GLY A 116 4.02 -11.67 -17.23
N ARG A 117 5.17 -12.34 -17.38
CA ARG A 117 5.33 -13.75 -17.02
C ARG A 117 5.15 -13.99 -15.53
N TYR A 118 5.80 -13.16 -14.70
CA TYR A 118 5.68 -13.26 -13.26
C TYR A 118 4.22 -13.15 -12.79
N LEU A 119 3.46 -12.16 -13.29
CA LEU A 119 2.06 -11.98 -12.94
C LEU A 119 1.18 -13.15 -13.38
N ALA A 120 1.47 -13.76 -14.54
CA ALA A 120 0.75 -14.93 -15.01
C ALA A 120 0.95 -16.16 -14.10
N GLU A 121 2.14 -16.28 -13.50
CA GLU A 121 2.49 -17.39 -12.61
C GLU A 121 2.10 -17.14 -11.15
N ASN A 122 1.80 -15.91 -10.77
CA ASN A 122 1.55 -15.50 -9.38
C ASN A 122 0.21 -14.76 -9.24
N PRO A 123 -0.93 -15.47 -9.23
CA PRO A 123 -2.26 -14.88 -9.25
C PRO A 123 -2.61 -14.05 -7.99
N LEU A 124 -1.86 -14.22 -6.90
CA LEU A 124 -2.02 -13.41 -5.69
C LEU A 124 -1.45 -11.98 -5.87
N VAL A 125 -0.59 -11.76 -6.86
CA VAL A 125 -0.13 -10.42 -7.24
C VAL A 125 -0.97 -9.94 -8.41
N SER A 126 -1.80 -8.92 -8.18
CA SER A 126 -2.75 -8.42 -9.17
C SER A 126 -2.14 -7.46 -10.18
N SER A 127 -1.12 -6.71 -9.75
CA SER A 127 -0.40 -5.78 -10.62
C SER A 127 0.99 -5.46 -10.09
N LEU A 128 1.87 -5.06 -11.01
CA LEU A 128 3.17 -4.48 -10.69
C LEU A 128 3.36 -3.25 -11.57
N ALA A 129 3.35 -2.07 -10.97
CA ALA A 129 3.56 -0.80 -11.64
C ALA A 129 4.99 -0.31 -11.47
N ILE A 130 5.58 0.24 -12.53
CA ILE A 130 6.85 0.94 -12.48
C ILE A 130 6.59 2.44 -12.57
N ASN A 131 7.04 3.16 -11.55
CA ASN A 131 6.88 4.59 -11.44
C ASN A 131 8.26 5.27 -11.44
N HIS A 132 8.30 6.50 -11.94
CA HIS A 132 9.51 7.33 -11.88
C HIS A 132 9.41 8.31 -10.71
N ARG A 133 10.56 8.63 -10.11
CA ARG A 133 10.62 9.57 -9.01
C ARG A 133 10.13 10.95 -9.49
N ARG A 134 9.15 11.51 -8.78
CA ARG A 134 8.73 12.90 -8.98
C ARG A 134 9.76 13.85 -8.41
N GLN A 135 9.91 15.02 -9.04
CA GLN A 135 10.69 16.11 -8.49
C GLN A 135 10.01 16.61 -7.22
N ILE A 136 10.78 16.74 -6.13
CA ILE A 136 10.29 17.25 -4.85
C ILE A 136 10.78 18.68 -4.71
N PHE A 137 9.86 19.57 -4.39
CA PHE A 137 10.15 20.97 -4.05
C PHE A 137 9.99 21.14 -2.53
N PRO A 138 11.08 21.05 -1.75
CA PRO A 138 10.98 21.27 -0.30
C PRO A 138 10.66 22.73 -0.01
N VAL A 139 9.91 22.96 1.07
CA VAL A 139 9.81 24.30 1.63
C VAL A 139 11.20 24.72 2.09
N ARG A 140 11.63 25.89 1.67
CA ARG A 140 12.87 26.50 2.17
C ARG A 140 12.53 27.18 3.48
N ASP A 141 13.26 26.85 4.53
CA ASP A 141 13.21 27.55 5.82
C ASP A 141 13.66 29.00 5.66
#